data_6545993fc7a73765847af0fd10eafaf9
#
_entry.id   6545993fc7a73765847af0fd10eafaf9
#
_cell.length_a   1.000
_cell.length_b   1.000
_cell.length_c   1.000
_cell.angle_alpha   90.00
_cell.angle_beta   90.00
_cell.angle_gamma   90.00
#
_symmetry.space_group_name_H-M   'P 1'
#
loop_
_entity.id
_entity.type
_entity.pdbx_description
1 polymer ?
#
loop_
_entity_poly.entity_id
_entity_poly.type
_entity_poly.pdbx_seq_one_letter_code
_entity_poly.pdbx_strand_id
1 'polypeptide(L)'
;LALLNDAVKKGGVMASNHVGGLSGAFIPVSEDDGMIHAAECGCLTIEKLEAMTAVCSVGIDMVIIPGDTTPAVISALIADEAAIGMVNSKTTAVRVIPAIGRKAGEVLDFGGLLGYGPIMPVNQRDPSVFINRGGRLPAPMQSLKN
;
A
#
# COMPACT_ATOMS: atom_id res chain seq x y z
N LEU A 1 -2.69 -13.85 -1.80
CA LEU A 1 -3.10 -12.88 -0.79
C LEU A 1 -4.60 -12.93 -0.50
N ALA A 2 -5.48 -12.90 -1.52
CA ALA A 2 -6.93 -12.91 -1.31
C ALA A 2 -7.41 -14.09 -0.46
N LEU A 3 -6.94 -15.30 -0.75
CA LEU A 3 -7.28 -16.50 0.02
C LEU A 3 -6.82 -16.40 1.48
N LEU A 4 -5.60 -15.93 1.71
CA LEU A 4 -5.07 -15.75 3.07
C LEU A 4 -5.85 -14.68 3.84
N ASN A 5 -6.17 -13.57 3.20
CA ASN A 5 -6.94 -12.49 3.81
C ASN A 5 -8.35 -12.95 4.23
N ASP A 6 -9.01 -13.72 3.36
CA ASP A 6 -10.32 -14.31 3.65
C ASP A 6 -10.24 -15.29 4.83
N ALA A 7 -9.23 -16.16 4.85
CA ALA A 7 -9.04 -17.13 5.93
C ALA A 7 -8.79 -16.45 7.28
N VAL A 8 -7.92 -15.43 7.32
CA VAL A 8 -7.63 -14.68 8.55
C VAL A 8 -8.86 -13.94 9.06
N LYS A 9 -9.65 -13.33 8.18
CA LYS A 9 -10.90 -12.65 8.57
C LYS A 9 -11.94 -13.62 9.14
N LYS A 10 -12.13 -14.78 8.51
CA LYS A 10 -13.02 -15.83 9.01
C LYS A 10 -12.57 -16.34 10.37
N GLY A 11 -11.26 -16.59 10.53
CA GLY A 11 -10.69 -17.00 11.82
C GLY A 11 -10.91 -15.94 12.91
N GLY A 12 -10.74 -14.68 12.61
CA GLY A 12 -10.99 -13.57 13.53
C GLY A 12 -12.44 -13.49 14.00
N VAL A 13 -13.40 -13.63 13.08
CA VAL A 13 -14.84 -13.66 13.43
C VAL A 13 -15.19 -14.85 14.30
N MET A 14 -14.56 -16.00 14.07
CA MET A 14 -14.80 -17.21 14.88
C MET A 14 -14.15 -17.13 16.27
N ALA A 15 -13.04 -16.40 16.39
CA ALA A 15 -12.26 -16.31 17.62
C ALA A 15 -12.67 -15.15 18.53
N SER A 16 -13.43 -14.18 18.03
CA SER A 16 -13.77 -12.93 18.74
C SER A 16 -15.19 -12.49 18.45
N ASN A 17 -15.86 -11.96 19.46
CA ASN A 17 -17.20 -11.36 19.32
C ASN A 17 -17.18 -10.01 18.60
N HIS A 18 -16.02 -9.36 18.51
CA HIS A 18 -15.85 -8.06 17.87
C HIS A 18 -14.59 -8.08 17.01
N VAL A 19 -14.72 -7.72 15.75
CA VAL A 19 -13.62 -7.67 14.79
C VAL A 19 -13.47 -6.23 14.29
N GLY A 20 -12.25 -5.68 14.44
CA GLY A 20 -11.90 -4.36 13.94
C GLY A 20 -11.75 -4.31 12.42
N GLY A 21 -11.73 -3.11 11.86
CA GLY A 21 -11.59 -2.89 10.42
C GLY A 21 -10.25 -3.32 9.82
N LEU A 22 -9.22 -3.50 10.64
CA LEU A 22 -7.88 -3.94 10.22
C LEU A 22 -7.61 -5.42 10.47
N SER A 23 -8.66 -6.23 10.67
CA SER A 23 -8.50 -7.69 10.79
C SER A 23 -8.28 -8.31 9.41
N GLY A 24 -7.22 -9.09 9.26
CA GLY A 24 -6.89 -9.78 8.01
C GLY A 24 -5.39 -9.80 7.73
N ALA A 25 -5.00 -10.11 6.50
CA ALA A 25 -3.60 -10.16 6.09
C ALA A 25 -3.06 -8.76 5.76
N PHE A 26 -1.90 -8.43 6.30
CA PHE A 26 -1.14 -7.22 6.02
C PHE A 26 0.01 -7.53 5.06
N ILE A 27 0.51 -6.49 4.41
CA ILE A 27 1.63 -6.58 3.45
C ILE A 27 2.67 -5.48 3.71
N PRO A 28 3.22 -5.33 4.94
CA PRO A 28 4.27 -4.36 5.23
C PRO A 28 5.55 -4.76 4.51
N VAL A 29 6.17 -3.86 3.77
CA VAL A 29 7.33 -4.22 2.95
C VAL A 29 8.59 -4.35 3.80
N SER A 30 8.90 -3.39 4.66
CA SER A 30 10.16 -3.39 5.42
C SER A 30 10.18 -4.30 6.66
N GLU A 31 9.04 -4.87 7.03
CA GLU A 31 8.88 -5.69 8.24
C GLU A 31 8.74 -7.20 7.92
N ASP A 32 8.81 -7.58 6.65
CA ASP A 32 8.62 -8.96 6.18
C ASP A 32 9.71 -9.35 5.18
N ASP A 33 10.53 -10.34 5.52
CA ASP A 33 11.66 -10.78 4.70
C ASP A 33 11.26 -11.20 3.28
N GLY A 34 10.10 -11.81 3.12
CA GLY A 34 9.58 -12.21 1.82
C GLY A 34 9.21 -11.01 0.95
N MET A 35 8.61 -9.99 1.55
CA MET A 35 8.25 -8.74 0.87
C MET A 35 9.51 -7.93 0.52
N ILE A 36 10.47 -7.84 1.44
CA ILE A 36 11.77 -7.20 1.21
C ILE A 36 12.46 -7.86 0.02
N HIS A 37 12.63 -9.17 0.03
CA HIS A 37 13.28 -9.91 -1.05
C HIS A 37 12.54 -9.74 -2.40
N ALA A 38 11.22 -9.78 -2.40
CA ALA A 38 10.42 -9.56 -3.60
C ALA A 38 10.60 -8.15 -4.18
N ALA A 39 10.79 -7.14 -3.32
CA ALA A 39 11.10 -5.78 -3.74
C ALA A 39 12.53 -5.66 -4.28
N GLU A 40 13.52 -6.26 -3.60
CA GLU A 40 14.93 -6.28 -4.02
C GLU A 40 15.14 -6.92 -5.40
N CYS A 41 14.47 -8.02 -5.68
CA CYS A 41 14.58 -8.69 -6.98
C CYS A 41 13.65 -8.10 -8.07
N GLY A 42 12.95 -7.00 -7.78
CA GLY A 42 12.05 -6.33 -8.73
C GLY A 42 10.75 -7.10 -9.03
N CYS A 43 10.47 -8.17 -8.30
CA CYS A 43 9.21 -8.92 -8.42
C CYS A 43 8.02 -8.18 -7.81
N LEU A 44 8.28 -7.24 -6.90
CA LEU A 44 7.29 -6.39 -6.25
C LEU A 44 7.55 -4.94 -6.66
N THR A 45 6.55 -4.30 -7.25
CA THR A 45 6.55 -2.88 -7.60
C THR A 45 5.46 -2.15 -6.82
N ILE A 46 5.49 -0.82 -6.82
CA ILE A 46 4.43 -0.03 -6.17
C ILE A 46 3.07 -0.30 -6.83
N GLU A 47 3.01 -0.36 -8.14
CA GLU A 47 1.77 -0.66 -8.89
C GLU A 47 1.23 -2.05 -8.55
N LYS A 48 2.12 -3.03 -8.33
CA LYS A 48 1.71 -4.36 -7.88
C LYS A 48 1.19 -4.34 -6.44
N LEU A 49 1.82 -3.54 -5.57
CA LEU A 49 1.32 -3.34 -4.21
C LEU A 49 -0.07 -2.70 -4.22
N GLU A 50 -0.30 -1.65 -5.00
CA GLU A 50 -1.62 -1.02 -5.17
C GLU A 50 -2.66 -2.06 -5.59
N ALA A 51 -2.37 -2.89 -6.59
CA ALA A 51 -3.27 -3.96 -7.00
C ALA A 51 -3.52 -4.99 -5.87
N MET A 52 -2.51 -5.31 -5.07
CA MET A 52 -2.64 -6.22 -3.92
C MET A 52 -3.48 -5.61 -2.79
N THR A 53 -3.48 -4.29 -2.65
CA THR A 53 -4.27 -3.62 -1.61
C THR A 53 -5.78 -3.76 -1.81
N ALA A 54 -6.23 -4.08 -3.00
CA ALA A 54 -7.64 -4.42 -3.24
C ALA A 54 -8.10 -5.64 -2.42
N VAL A 55 -7.19 -6.53 -2.04
CA VAL A 55 -7.48 -7.80 -1.36
C VAL A 55 -6.67 -8.00 -0.07
N CYS A 56 -5.97 -6.99 0.42
CA CYS A 56 -5.34 -7.00 1.75
C CYS A 56 -6.23 -6.29 2.78
N SER A 57 -5.78 -6.21 4.02
CA SER A 57 -6.55 -5.58 5.11
C SER A 57 -6.19 -4.14 5.39
N VAL A 58 -5.11 -3.60 4.86
CA VAL A 58 -4.68 -2.25 5.22
C VAL A 58 -4.41 -1.34 4.04
N GLY A 59 -3.58 -1.71 3.09
CA GLY A 59 -3.13 -0.83 2.00
C GLY A 59 -1.61 -0.90 1.80
N ILE A 60 -1.03 0.15 1.25
CA ILE A 60 0.43 0.30 1.14
C ILE A 60 1.01 0.57 2.52
N ASP A 61 1.95 -0.26 2.93
CA ASP A 61 2.51 -0.19 4.27
C ASP A 61 4.03 -0.38 4.28
N MET A 62 4.72 0.50 5.02
CA MET A 62 6.18 0.46 5.21
C MET A 62 6.97 0.40 3.90
N VAL A 63 6.57 1.18 2.91
CA VAL A 63 7.24 1.28 1.61
C VAL A 63 8.20 2.45 1.60
N ILE A 64 9.48 2.15 1.37
CA ILE A 64 10.53 3.17 1.26
C ILE A 64 10.56 3.68 -0.17
N ILE A 65 10.49 5.00 -0.32
CA ILE A 65 10.51 5.69 -1.62
C ILE A 65 11.66 6.69 -1.69
N PRO A 66 12.11 7.13 -2.90
CA PRO A 66 13.14 8.14 -3.02
C PRO A 66 12.78 9.43 -2.28
N GLY A 67 13.77 10.05 -1.64
CA GLY A 67 13.56 11.23 -0.82
C GLY A 67 13.18 12.50 -1.59
N ASP A 68 13.37 12.50 -2.90
CA ASP A 68 12.99 13.57 -3.83
C ASP A 68 11.62 13.34 -4.50
N THR A 69 10.88 12.30 -4.08
CA THR A 69 9.51 12.06 -4.53
C THR A 69 8.62 13.26 -4.23
N THR A 70 7.99 13.80 -5.26
CA THR A 70 7.20 15.04 -5.12
C THR A 70 5.92 14.83 -4.31
N PRO A 71 5.41 15.85 -3.61
CA PRO A 71 4.13 15.79 -2.93
C PRO A 71 2.96 15.38 -3.85
N ALA A 72 3.01 15.77 -5.12
CA ALA A 72 1.99 15.43 -6.11
C ALA A 72 1.95 13.91 -6.35
N VAL A 73 3.11 13.26 -6.47
CA VAL A 73 3.22 11.82 -6.64
C VAL A 73 2.69 11.08 -5.39
N ILE A 74 3.07 11.52 -4.20
CA ILE A 74 2.54 10.94 -2.94
C ILE A 74 1.03 11.12 -2.86
N SER A 75 0.52 12.29 -3.26
CA SER A 75 -0.93 12.55 -3.30
C SER A 75 -1.65 11.64 -4.30
N ALA A 76 -1.02 11.29 -5.42
CA ALA A 76 -1.57 10.36 -6.39
C ALA A 76 -1.69 8.95 -5.80
N LEU A 77 -0.65 8.45 -5.12
CA LEU A 77 -0.69 7.18 -4.41
C LEU A 77 -1.84 7.14 -3.38
N ILE A 78 -2.02 8.22 -2.63
CA ILE A 78 -3.12 8.34 -1.66
C ILE A 78 -4.48 8.33 -2.37
N ALA A 79 -4.60 8.99 -3.52
CA ALA A 79 -5.84 9.03 -4.28
C ALA A 79 -6.20 7.65 -4.84
N ASP A 80 -5.22 6.90 -5.35
CA ASP A 80 -5.43 5.53 -5.85
C ASP A 80 -5.84 4.59 -4.72
N GLU A 81 -5.17 4.62 -3.58
CA GLU A 81 -5.55 3.83 -2.42
C GLU A 81 -6.95 4.19 -1.87
N ALA A 82 -7.30 5.47 -1.88
CA ALA A 82 -8.64 5.91 -1.51
C ALA A 82 -9.70 5.37 -2.49
N ALA A 83 -9.41 5.37 -3.80
CA ALA A 83 -10.30 4.82 -4.82
C ALA A 83 -10.44 3.29 -4.66
N ILE A 84 -9.35 2.57 -4.43
CA ILE A 84 -9.36 1.13 -4.15
C ILE A 84 -10.20 0.82 -2.91
N GLY A 85 -10.06 1.60 -1.85
CA GLY A 85 -10.86 1.47 -0.64
C GLY A 85 -12.35 1.67 -0.91
N MET A 86 -12.69 2.71 -1.66
CA MET A 86 -14.08 3.00 -2.04
C MET A 86 -14.71 1.88 -2.87
N VAL A 87 -14.03 1.44 -3.93
CA VAL A 87 -14.55 0.40 -4.84
C VAL A 87 -14.73 -0.94 -4.11
N ASN A 88 -13.82 -1.28 -3.22
CA ASN A 88 -13.85 -2.54 -2.48
C ASN A 88 -14.58 -2.48 -1.13
N SER A 89 -15.13 -1.32 -0.76
CA SER A 89 -15.80 -1.09 0.53
C SER A 89 -14.93 -1.54 1.71
N LYS A 90 -13.66 -1.12 1.70
CA LYS A 90 -12.67 -1.49 2.71
C LYS A 90 -11.85 -0.28 3.16
N THR A 91 -11.23 -0.40 4.34
CA THR A 91 -10.22 0.55 4.81
C THR A 91 -8.94 0.39 3.99
N THR A 92 -8.37 1.50 3.56
CA THR A 92 -7.01 1.56 3.01
C THR A 92 -6.18 2.59 3.76
N ALA A 93 -4.87 2.42 3.73
CA ALA A 93 -3.91 3.36 4.29
C ALA A 93 -2.69 3.45 3.37
N VAL A 94 -1.97 4.55 3.48
CA VAL A 94 -0.69 4.75 2.80
C VAL A 94 0.35 5.15 3.84
N ARG A 95 1.30 4.25 4.09
CA ARG A 95 2.48 4.52 4.92
C ARG A 95 3.71 4.36 4.05
N VAL A 96 4.17 5.46 3.47
CA VAL A 96 5.40 5.55 2.70
C VAL A 96 6.47 6.31 3.48
N ILE A 97 7.73 5.98 3.24
CA ILE A 97 8.88 6.56 3.93
C ILE A 97 9.80 7.20 2.90
N PRO A 98 9.74 8.53 2.69
CA PRO A 98 10.67 9.23 1.82
C PRO A 98 12.09 9.20 2.40
N ALA A 99 13.02 8.54 1.71
CA ALA A 99 14.42 8.39 2.14
C ALA A 99 15.24 9.62 1.70
N ILE A 100 15.24 10.66 2.49
CA ILE A 100 15.88 11.94 2.17
C ILE A 100 17.37 11.75 1.80
N GLY A 101 17.74 12.26 0.64
CA GLY A 101 19.11 12.17 0.12
C GLY A 101 19.49 10.81 -0.47
N ARG A 102 18.54 9.87 -0.54
CA ARG A 102 18.76 8.53 -1.09
C ARG A 102 17.93 8.30 -2.35
N LYS A 103 18.34 7.30 -3.14
CA LYS A 103 17.73 6.99 -4.44
C LYS A 103 17.19 5.58 -4.49
N ALA A 104 16.33 5.33 -5.47
CA ALA A 104 15.81 3.99 -5.74
C ALA A 104 16.96 2.97 -5.96
N GLY A 105 16.78 1.78 -5.40
CA GLY A 105 17.76 0.69 -5.44
C GLY A 105 18.76 0.69 -4.29
N GLU A 106 18.87 1.77 -3.51
CA GLU A 106 19.63 1.73 -2.24
C GLU A 106 18.79 1.03 -1.16
N VAL A 107 19.44 0.57 -0.11
CA VAL A 107 18.80 -0.04 1.06
C VAL A 107 18.85 0.94 2.22
N LEU A 108 17.75 1.03 2.94
CA LEU A 108 17.63 1.79 4.18
C LEU A 108 17.30 0.85 5.33
N ASP A 109 18.07 0.95 6.41
CA ASP A 109 17.89 0.18 7.64
C ASP A 109 17.44 1.14 8.75
N PHE A 110 16.27 0.85 9.34
CA PHE A 110 15.70 1.61 10.46
C PHE A 110 16.09 1.01 11.81
N GLY A 111 16.54 -0.24 11.79
CA GLY A 111 16.77 -1.03 13.00
C GLY A 111 15.50 -1.45 13.74
N GLY A 112 15.67 -2.38 14.67
CA GLY A 112 14.61 -2.84 15.55
C GLY A 112 13.38 -3.39 14.81
N LEU A 113 12.21 -3.03 15.29
CA LEU A 113 10.92 -3.52 14.77
C LEU A 113 10.50 -2.89 13.43
N LEU A 114 11.14 -1.80 13.01
CA LEU A 114 10.82 -1.17 11.73
C LEU A 114 11.53 -1.82 10.54
N GLY A 115 12.52 -2.67 10.83
CA GLY A 115 13.22 -3.47 9.84
C GLY A 115 14.10 -2.68 8.88
N TYR A 116 14.17 -3.13 7.66
CA TYR A 116 14.97 -2.54 6.58
C TYR A 116 14.29 -2.82 5.23
N GLY A 117 14.76 -2.19 4.16
CA GLY A 117 14.29 -2.53 2.84
C GLY A 117 14.90 -1.70 1.72
N PRO A 118 14.69 -2.13 0.47
CA PRO A 118 15.12 -1.36 -0.68
C PRO A 118 14.24 -0.14 -0.88
N ILE A 119 14.85 0.94 -1.35
CA ILE A 119 14.13 2.13 -1.80
C ILE A 119 13.49 1.80 -3.15
N MET A 120 12.17 1.66 -3.15
CA MET A 120 11.42 1.25 -4.34
C MET A 120 11.26 2.42 -5.31
N PRO A 121 11.46 2.21 -6.61
CA PRO A 121 11.23 3.25 -7.60
C PRO A 121 9.75 3.64 -7.64
N VAL A 122 9.48 4.93 -7.80
CA VAL A 122 8.14 5.46 -8.06
C VAL A 122 8.03 5.96 -9.49
N ASN A 123 6.82 5.98 -10.04
CA ASN A 123 6.58 6.54 -11.36
C ASN A 123 6.94 8.03 -11.38
N GLN A 124 7.74 8.44 -12.37
CA GLN A 124 8.26 9.81 -12.49
C GLN A 124 7.33 10.76 -13.28
N ARG A 125 6.18 10.28 -13.75
CA ARG A 125 5.22 11.15 -14.43
C ARG A 125 4.58 12.10 -13.43
N ASP A 126 4.50 13.38 -13.80
CA ASP A 126 3.90 14.40 -12.94
C ASP A 126 2.36 14.29 -12.93
N PRO A 127 1.73 13.98 -11.81
CA PRO A 127 0.27 13.91 -11.68
C PRO A 127 -0.36 15.25 -11.27
N SER A 128 0.40 16.34 -11.19
CA SER A 128 -0.04 17.61 -10.61
C SER A 128 -1.32 18.15 -11.25
N VAL A 129 -1.50 17.99 -12.56
CA VAL A 129 -2.71 18.44 -13.27
C VAL A 129 -3.94 17.71 -12.76
N PHE A 130 -3.84 16.40 -12.50
CA PHE A 130 -4.92 15.61 -11.94
C PHE A 130 -5.18 15.96 -10.47
N ILE A 131 -4.13 15.98 -9.66
CA ILE A 131 -4.22 16.23 -8.21
C ILE A 131 -4.79 17.63 -7.92
N ASN A 132 -4.34 18.65 -8.64
CA ASN A 132 -4.76 20.04 -8.42
C ASN A 132 -6.23 20.31 -8.84
N ARG A 133 -6.85 19.43 -9.61
CA ARG A 133 -8.29 19.53 -9.89
C ARG A 133 -9.13 19.32 -8.64
N GLY A 134 -8.64 18.53 -7.69
CA GLY A 134 -9.43 18.05 -6.56
C GLY A 134 -10.64 17.24 -7.01
N GLY A 135 -11.60 17.08 -6.12
CA GLY A 135 -12.83 16.38 -6.45
C GLY A 135 -13.32 15.48 -5.33
N ARG A 136 -14.24 14.61 -5.69
CA ARG A 136 -14.80 13.58 -4.81
C ARG A 136 -14.66 12.22 -5.46
N LEU A 137 -14.30 11.22 -4.68
CA LEU A 137 -14.43 9.81 -5.08
C LEU A 137 -15.91 9.42 -4.91
N PRO A 138 -16.63 9.10 -5.99
CA PRO A 138 -18.02 8.69 -5.89
C PRO A 138 -18.16 7.34 -5.19
N ALA A 139 -19.31 7.08 -4.60
CA ALA A 139 -19.61 5.76 -4.07
C ALA A 139 -19.53 4.69 -5.17
N PRO A 140 -19.09 3.46 -4.84
CA PRO A 140 -18.96 2.40 -5.83
C PRO A 140 -20.31 2.00 -6.41
N MET A 141 -20.34 1.73 -7.71
CA MET A 141 -21.53 1.20 -8.38
C MET A 141 -21.56 -0.32 -8.24
N GLN A 142 -22.73 -0.88 -7.91
CA GLN A 142 -22.87 -2.33 -7.74
C GLN A 142 -22.56 -3.11 -9.02
N SER A 143 -22.85 -2.53 -10.18
CA SER A 143 -22.55 -3.13 -11.48
C SER A 143 -21.06 -3.32 -11.77
N LEU A 144 -20.17 -2.70 -10.98
CA LEU A 144 -18.71 -2.89 -11.07
C LEU A 144 -18.20 -4.00 -10.14
N LYS A 145 -19.05 -4.60 -9.34
CA LYS A 145 -18.72 -5.76 -8.53
C LYS A 145 -19.04 -7.02 -9.32
N ASN A 146 -18.00 -7.63 -9.84
CA ASN A 146 -18.07 -8.94 -10.48
C ASN A 146 -18.00 -10.05 -9.44
#